data_885e9be99598035a1466d7fb824a4293
#
_entry.id   885e9be99598035a1466d7fb824a4293
#
_cell.length_a   1.000
_cell.length_b   1.000
_cell.length_c   1.000
_cell.angle_alpha   90.00
_cell.angle_beta   90.00
_cell.angle_gamma   90.00
#
_symmetry.space_group_name_H-M   'P 1'
#
loop_
_entity.id
_entity.type
_entity.pdbx_description
1 polymer ?
#
loop_
_entity_poly.entity_id
_entity_poly.type
_entity_poly.pdbx_seq_one_letter_code
_entity_poly.pdbx_strand_id
1 'polypeptide(L)'
;HLMSGSLIELAARPADRERLYDQPDAIPGAVEELLRWVTPIQQFARTVTADTEVGAVPVAEGDYLVMLYASGNRDEAAFGPTAGELDLTRAPTTPNLAFGFGEHFCLGAALARMEARILFEELARRRMTFTQAGAATYLPSSLVRGPHEVPFTFS
;
A
#
# COMPACT_ATOMS: atom_id res chain seq x y z
N HIS A 1 0.34 3.56 -9.15
CA HIS A 1 -0.31 4.15 -7.96
C HIS A 1 0.50 3.93 -6.67
N LEU A 2 1.22 2.80 -6.51
CA LEU A 2 2.10 2.59 -5.35
C LEU A 2 3.15 3.70 -5.26
N MET A 3 3.96 3.87 -6.29
CA MET A 3 5.06 4.85 -6.29
C MET A 3 4.57 6.28 -6.07
N SER A 4 3.55 6.70 -6.81
CA SER A 4 3.00 8.07 -6.67
C SER A 4 2.36 8.31 -5.30
N GLY A 5 1.61 7.34 -4.76
CA GLY A 5 1.08 7.42 -3.41
C GLY A 5 2.17 7.47 -2.35
N SER A 6 3.22 6.67 -2.50
CA SER A 6 4.38 6.67 -1.60
C SER A 6 5.16 7.99 -1.65
N LEU A 7 5.32 8.59 -2.83
CA LEU A 7 5.97 9.90 -2.96
C LEU A 7 5.16 11.00 -2.26
N ILE A 8 3.82 10.97 -2.33
CA ILE A 8 2.96 11.91 -1.58
C ILE A 8 3.22 11.79 -0.08
N GLU A 9 3.23 10.56 0.44
CA GLU A 9 3.46 10.30 1.86
C GLU A 9 4.86 10.76 2.30
N LEU A 10 5.90 10.45 1.53
CA LEU A 10 7.27 10.83 1.85
C LEU A 10 7.55 12.34 1.64
N ALA A 11 6.83 13.01 0.75
CA ALA A 11 6.89 14.47 0.62
C ALA A 11 6.33 15.17 1.87
N ALA A 12 5.27 14.61 2.45
CA ALA A 12 4.67 15.12 3.70
C ALA A 12 5.48 14.75 4.95
N ARG A 13 6.43 13.81 4.85
CA ARG A 13 7.24 13.28 5.97
C ARG A 13 8.74 13.34 5.65
N PRO A 14 9.33 14.54 5.57
CA PRO A 14 10.75 14.68 5.20
C PRO A 14 11.70 13.95 6.16
N ALA A 15 11.39 13.89 7.45
CA ALA A 15 12.21 13.16 8.41
C ALA A 15 12.24 11.64 8.15
N ASP A 16 11.12 11.05 7.73
CA ASP A 16 11.05 9.64 7.36
C ASP A 16 11.82 9.37 6.07
N ARG A 17 11.72 10.28 5.09
CA ARG A 17 12.50 10.22 3.85
C ARG A 17 13.99 10.26 4.12
N GLU A 18 14.47 11.24 4.92
CA GLU A 18 15.90 11.35 5.26
C GLU A 18 16.40 10.11 6.00
N ARG A 19 15.60 9.55 6.91
CA ARG A 19 15.96 8.30 7.59
C ARG A 19 16.16 7.14 6.61
N LEU A 20 15.30 7.01 5.58
CA LEU A 20 15.49 5.99 4.54
C LEU A 20 16.76 6.23 3.73
N TYR A 21 17.14 7.49 3.51
CA TYR A 21 18.37 7.84 2.79
C TYR A 21 19.63 7.53 3.61
N ASP A 22 19.54 7.66 4.92
CA ASP A 22 20.62 7.33 5.84
C ASP A 22 20.74 5.82 6.09
N GLN A 23 19.65 5.07 5.89
CA GLN A 23 19.54 3.64 6.15
C GLN A 23 18.98 2.88 4.93
N PRO A 24 19.68 2.83 3.80
CA PRO A 24 19.14 2.25 2.56
C PRO A 24 18.79 0.76 2.69
N ASP A 25 19.40 0.04 3.62
CA ASP A 25 19.06 -1.36 3.92
C ASP A 25 17.64 -1.51 4.50
N ALA A 26 17.03 -0.43 5.01
CA ALA A 26 15.64 -0.42 5.47
C ALA A 26 14.61 -0.27 4.33
N ILE A 27 15.04 0.10 3.12
CA ILE A 27 14.14 0.37 1.98
C ILE A 27 13.23 -0.82 1.65
N PRO A 28 13.70 -2.09 1.61
CA PRO A 28 12.81 -3.21 1.34
C PRO A 28 11.66 -3.33 2.35
N GLY A 29 11.93 -3.15 3.64
CA GLY A 29 10.91 -3.14 4.69
C GLY A 29 9.94 -1.96 4.57
N ALA A 30 10.47 -0.78 4.28
CA ALA A 30 9.68 0.43 4.05
C ALA A 30 8.75 0.28 2.84
N VAL A 31 9.17 -0.42 1.77
CA VAL A 31 8.31 -0.73 0.61
C VAL A 31 7.12 -1.59 1.01
N GLU A 32 7.28 -2.58 1.89
CA GLU A 32 6.15 -3.39 2.39
C GLU A 32 5.19 -2.54 3.22
N GLU A 33 5.68 -1.64 4.05
CA GLU A 33 4.82 -0.73 4.82
C GLU A 33 4.11 0.29 3.91
N LEU A 34 4.78 0.82 2.90
CA LEU A 34 4.18 1.70 1.89
C LEU A 34 3.12 0.96 1.07
N LEU A 35 3.33 -0.32 0.74
CA LEU A 35 2.31 -1.18 0.12
C LEU A 35 1.09 -1.32 1.02
N ARG A 36 1.29 -1.64 2.31
CA ARG A 36 0.23 -1.73 3.30
C ARG A 36 -0.55 -0.42 3.40
N TRP A 37 0.17 0.70 3.51
CA TRP A 37 -0.41 2.02 3.73
C TRP A 37 -1.16 2.56 2.50
N VAL A 38 -0.54 2.53 1.33
CA VAL A 38 -1.13 3.06 0.09
C VAL A 38 -2.26 2.17 -0.39
N THR A 39 -2.11 0.84 -0.31
CA THR A 39 -3.08 -0.16 -0.78
C THR A 39 -3.76 0.28 -2.07
N PRO A 40 -3.09 0.26 -3.23
CA PRO A 40 -3.64 0.82 -4.48
C PRO A 40 -4.97 0.18 -4.91
N ILE A 41 -5.13 -1.12 -4.70
CA ILE A 41 -6.39 -1.83 -4.89
C ILE A 41 -7.13 -1.84 -3.56
N GLN A 42 -8.27 -1.17 -3.52
CA GLN A 42 -9.04 -0.98 -2.28
C GLN A 42 -9.85 -2.22 -1.92
N GLN A 43 -10.39 -2.90 -2.93
CA GLN A 43 -11.28 -4.02 -2.74
C GLN A 43 -11.34 -4.94 -3.95
N PHE A 44 -11.71 -6.18 -3.73
CA PHE A 44 -12.19 -7.11 -4.76
C PHE A 44 -13.40 -7.86 -4.22
N ALA A 45 -14.18 -8.40 -5.15
CA ALA A 45 -15.34 -9.21 -4.78
C ALA A 45 -15.13 -10.69 -5.08
N ARG A 46 -15.94 -11.52 -4.43
CA ARG A 46 -16.08 -12.96 -4.66
C ARG A 46 -17.55 -13.30 -4.71
N THR A 47 -17.92 -14.21 -5.57
CA THR A 47 -19.24 -14.84 -5.54
C THR A 47 -19.14 -16.10 -4.71
N VAL A 48 -20.06 -16.27 -3.76
CA VAL A 48 -20.16 -17.47 -2.93
C VAL A 48 -20.63 -18.64 -3.79
N THR A 49 -19.91 -19.75 -3.75
CA THR A 49 -20.19 -20.93 -4.60
C THR A 49 -20.95 -22.04 -3.88
N ALA A 50 -21.15 -21.89 -2.57
CA ALA A 50 -21.96 -22.80 -1.74
C ALA A 50 -22.31 -22.08 -0.44
N ASP A 51 -23.42 -22.43 0.19
CA ASP A 51 -23.81 -21.90 1.50
C ASP A 51 -22.67 -22.11 2.50
N THR A 52 -22.30 -21.05 3.22
CA THR A 52 -21.20 -21.07 4.20
C THR A 52 -21.37 -19.96 5.24
N GLU A 53 -20.35 -19.78 6.09
CA GLU A 53 -20.30 -18.70 7.06
C GLU A 53 -19.00 -17.90 6.92
N VAL A 54 -19.11 -16.58 7.08
CA VAL A 54 -17.98 -15.67 7.22
C VAL A 54 -18.04 -15.05 8.62
N GLY A 55 -17.10 -15.44 9.48
CA GLY A 55 -17.24 -15.18 10.92
C GLY A 55 -18.48 -15.91 11.46
N ALA A 56 -19.39 -15.18 12.06
CA ALA A 56 -20.68 -15.72 12.55
C ALA A 56 -21.86 -15.35 11.64
N VAL A 57 -21.60 -14.89 10.41
CA VAL A 57 -22.64 -14.44 9.47
C VAL A 57 -22.83 -15.49 8.40
N PRO A 58 -24.04 -16.12 8.29
CA PRO A 58 -24.33 -17.03 7.20
C PRO A 58 -24.38 -16.27 5.87
N VAL A 59 -23.82 -16.88 4.83
CA VAL A 59 -23.83 -16.39 3.45
C VAL A 59 -24.31 -17.52 2.53
N ALA A 60 -25.17 -17.20 1.57
CA ALA A 60 -25.77 -18.15 0.67
C ALA A 60 -24.98 -18.26 -0.65
N GLU A 61 -25.15 -19.39 -1.35
CA GLU A 61 -24.67 -19.53 -2.71
C GLU A 61 -25.22 -18.39 -3.60
N GLY A 62 -24.34 -17.77 -4.38
CA GLY A 62 -24.68 -16.64 -5.24
C GLY A 62 -24.49 -15.26 -4.58
N ASP A 63 -24.30 -15.21 -3.27
CA ASP A 63 -24.02 -13.95 -2.58
C ASP A 63 -22.71 -13.30 -3.06
N TYR A 64 -22.66 -11.96 -2.97
CA TYR A 64 -21.54 -11.18 -3.43
C TYR A 64 -20.77 -10.59 -2.24
N LEU A 65 -19.59 -11.15 -1.97
CA LEU A 65 -18.73 -10.71 -0.87
C LEU A 65 -17.69 -9.71 -1.36
N VAL A 66 -17.63 -8.55 -0.73
CA VAL A 66 -16.61 -7.53 -1.01
C VAL A 66 -15.52 -7.60 0.05
N MET A 67 -14.30 -7.91 -0.39
CA MET A 67 -13.12 -7.97 0.47
C MET A 67 -12.45 -6.60 0.48
N LEU A 68 -12.48 -5.92 1.62
CA LEU A 68 -11.95 -4.57 1.80
C LEU A 68 -10.46 -4.63 2.20
N TYR A 69 -9.56 -4.71 1.22
CA TYR A 69 -8.11 -4.82 1.46
C TYR A 69 -7.54 -3.64 2.22
N ALA A 70 -8.01 -2.42 1.89
CA ALA A 70 -7.55 -1.22 2.60
C ALA A 70 -7.95 -1.22 4.08
N SER A 71 -9.11 -1.78 4.42
CA SER A 71 -9.55 -1.95 5.80
C SER A 71 -8.71 -3.04 6.50
N GLY A 72 -8.56 -4.21 5.86
CA GLY A 72 -7.74 -5.29 6.41
C GLY A 72 -6.29 -4.91 6.63
N ASN A 73 -5.72 -4.06 5.79
CA ASN A 73 -4.36 -3.51 5.96
C ASN A 73 -4.25 -2.51 7.14
N ARG A 74 -5.34 -2.15 7.78
CA ARG A 74 -5.41 -1.29 8.97
C ARG A 74 -6.05 -1.96 10.16
N ASP A 75 -6.18 -3.28 10.11
CA ASP A 75 -6.73 -4.07 11.22
C ASP A 75 -5.74 -4.14 12.38
N GLU A 76 -6.14 -3.62 13.53
CA GLU A 76 -5.33 -3.62 14.75
C GLU A 76 -5.06 -5.04 15.27
N ALA A 77 -5.94 -5.98 15.01
CA ALA A 77 -5.71 -7.39 15.37
C ALA A 77 -4.56 -8.00 14.57
N ALA A 78 -4.33 -7.52 13.33
CA ALA A 78 -3.26 -8.00 12.46
C ALA A 78 -1.97 -7.18 12.57
N PHE A 79 -2.07 -5.86 12.69
CA PHE A 79 -0.93 -4.92 12.62
C PHE A 79 -0.66 -4.15 13.92
N GLY A 80 -1.40 -4.48 15.00
CA GLY A 80 -1.23 -3.85 16.30
C GLY A 80 -1.90 -2.46 16.41
N PRO A 81 -1.80 -1.82 17.58
CA PRO A 81 -2.54 -0.59 17.90
C PRO A 81 -2.18 0.61 17.02
N THR A 82 -1.04 0.55 16.32
CA THR A 82 -0.60 1.58 15.36
C THR A 82 -0.94 1.23 13.90
N ALA A 83 -1.86 0.29 13.65
CA ALA A 83 -2.28 -0.11 12.30
C ALA A 83 -2.80 1.06 11.46
N GLY A 84 -3.42 2.06 12.10
CA GLY A 84 -3.89 3.30 11.47
C GLY A 84 -2.81 4.34 11.19
N GLU A 85 -1.54 4.03 11.41
CA GLU A 85 -0.40 4.93 11.21
C GLU A 85 0.57 4.37 10.17
N LEU A 86 1.22 5.25 9.42
CA LEU A 86 2.37 4.88 8.58
C LEU A 86 3.62 4.85 9.44
N ASP A 87 4.24 3.69 9.54
CA ASP A 87 5.51 3.49 10.27
C ASP A 87 6.50 2.71 9.39
N LEU A 88 7.42 3.42 8.76
CA LEU A 88 8.43 2.83 7.87
C LEU A 88 9.44 1.90 8.60
N THR A 89 9.34 1.82 9.93
CA THR A 89 10.14 0.89 10.74
C THR A 89 9.37 -0.35 11.16
N ARG A 90 8.09 -0.45 10.78
CA ARG A 90 7.24 -1.58 11.12
C ARG A 90 7.86 -2.88 10.62
N ALA A 91 8.04 -3.83 11.54
CA ALA A 91 8.50 -5.16 11.17
C ALA A 91 7.45 -5.88 10.31
N PRO A 92 7.81 -6.49 9.18
CA PRO A 92 6.87 -7.16 8.28
C PRO A 92 6.47 -8.55 8.83
N THR A 93 5.91 -8.60 10.03
CA THR A 93 5.49 -9.84 10.70
C THR A 93 4.20 -10.41 10.12
N THR A 94 3.35 -9.56 9.56
CA THR A 94 2.08 -9.93 8.94
C THR A 94 2.10 -9.49 7.48
N PRO A 95 1.80 -10.39 6.51
CA PRO A 95 1.70 -10.03 5.11
C PRO A 95 0.59 -9.00 4.89
N ASN A 96 0.89 -7.91 4.17
CA ASN A 96 -0.13 -6.97 3.76
C ASN A 96 -0.98 -7.53 2.61
N LEU A 97 -2.20 -7.00 2.46
CA LEU A 97 -3.17 -7.45 1.47
C LEU A 97 -3.15 -6.64 0.16
N ALA A 98 -2.17 -5.76 -0.05
CA ALA A 98 -2.13 -4.89 -1.23
C ALA A 98 -2.08 -5.66 -2.56
N PHE A 99 -1.58 -6.88 -2.53
CA PHE A 99 -1.52 -7.80 -3.68
C PHE A 99 -2.55 -8.93 -3.62
N GLY A 100 -3.50 -8.86 -2.70
CA GLY A 100 -4.47 -9.92 -2.46
C GLY A 100 -3.88 -11.11 -1.74
N PHE A 101 -4.61 -12.22 -1.78
CA PHE A 101 -4.24 -13.46 -1.12
C PHE A 101 -4.81 -14.68 -1.87
N GLY A 102 -4.18 -15.86 -1.69
CA GLY A 102 -4.64 -17.13 -2.27
C GLY A 102 -4.35 -17.29 -3.75
N GLU A 103 -5.21 -17.99 -4.46
CA GLU A 103 -5.01 -18.37 -5.86
C GLU A 103 -4.92 -17.18 -6.83
N HIS A 104 -5.52 -16.07 -6.46
CA HIS A 104 -5.50 -14.82 -7.21
C HIS A 104 -4.45 -13.82 -6.70
N PHE A 105 -3.45 -14.26 -5.94
CA PHE A 105 -2.33 -13.41 -5.56
C PHE A 105 -1.72 -12.74 -6.79
N CYS A 106 -1.43 -11.45 -6.69
CA CYS A 106 -0.98 -10.65 -7.83
C CYS A 106 0.26 -11.25 -8.50
N LEU A 107 0.15 -11.60 -9.77
CA LEU A 107 1.26 -12.13 -10.59
C LEU A 107 2.42 -11.13 -10.67
N GLY A 108 2.13 -9.83 -10.71
CA GLY A 108 3.11 -8.75 -10.80
C GLY A 108 3.71 -8.32 -9.47
N ALA A 109 3.40 -8.98 -8.35
CA ALA A 109 3.81 -8.52 -7.02
C ALA A 109 5.34 -8.38 -6.85
N ALA A 110 6.12 -9.30 -7.41
CA ALA A 110 7.58 -9.25 -7.36
C ALA A 110 8.13 -8.07 -8.17
N LEU A 111 7.58 -7.84 -9.37
CA LEU A 111 7.97 -6.73 -10.23
C LEU A 111 7.64 -5.38 -9.58
N ALA A 112 6.44 -5.22 -9.04
CA ALA A 112 6.02 -3.98 -8.37
C ALA A 112 6.90 -3.64 -7.15
N ARG A 113 7.28 -4.65 -6.36
CA ARG A 113 8.23 -4.48 -5.26
C ARG A 113 9.61 -4.06 -5.74
N MET A 114 10.10 -4.70 -6.79
CA MET A 114 11.39 -4.39 -7.39
C MET A 114 11.43 -2.96 -7.92
N GLU A 115 10.41 -2.54 -8.67
CA GLU A 115 10.29 -1.18 -9.20
C GLU A 115 10.27 -0.13 -8.08
N ALA A 116 9.45 -0.35 -7.05
CA ALA A 116 9.38 0.56 -5.91
C ALA A 116 10.72 0.63 -5.16
N ARG A 117 11.35 -0.53 -4.92
CA ARG A 117 12.66 -0.58 -4.26
C ARG A 117 13.72 0.19 -5.05
N ILE A 118 13.84 -0.07 -6.35
CA ILE A 118 14.81 0.62 -7.22
C ILE A 118 14.58 2.12 -7.22
N LEU A 119 13.32 2.57 -7.29
CA LEU A 119 12.99 4.00 -7.21
C LEU A 119 13.53 4.62 -5.91
N PHE A 120 13.23 4.02 -4.75
CA PHE A 120 13.64 4.58 -3.47
C PHE A 120 15.15 4.45 -3.21
N GLU A 121 15.79 3.37 -3.64
CA GLU A 121 17.24 3.23 -3.61
C GLU A 121 17.93 4.33 -4.45
N GLU A 122 17.39 4.63 -5.62
CA GLU A 122 17.95 5.66 -6.51
C GLU A 122 17.73 7.08 -5.96
N LEU A 123 16.55 7.35 -5.38
CA LEU A 123 16.29 8.61 -4.68
C LEU A 123 17.23 8.79 -3.48
N ALA A 124 17.45 7.73 -2.69
CA ALA A 124 18.36 7.73 -1.56
C ALA A 124 19.82 7.95 -2.01
N ARG A 125 20.27 7.22 -3.03
CA ARG A 125 21.63 7.33 -3.57
C ARG A 125 21.96 8.74 -4.06
N ARG A 126 20.96 9.41 -4.64
CA ARG A 126 21.10 10.81 -5.10
C ARG A 126 20.77 11.83 -4.03
N ARG A 127 20.28 11.42 -2.89
CA ARG A 127 19.72 12.29 -1.83
C ARG A 127 18.73 13.30 -2.37
N MET A 128 17.88 12.85 -3.30
CA MET A 128 16.89 13.69 -3.97
C MET A 128 15.86 14.20 -2.98
N THR A 129 15.72 15.51 -2.86
CA THR A 129 14.59 16.09 -2.14
C THR A 129 13.43 16.35 -3.08
N PHE A 130 12.22 16.24 -2.57
CA PHE A 130 11.02 16.54 -3.35
C PHE A 130 9.90 17.04 -2.45
N THR A 131 9.09 17.93 -3.02
CA THR A 131 7.89 18.47 -2.38
C THR A 131 6.73 18.40 -3.35
N GLN A 132 5.53 18.23 -2.81
CA GLN A 132 4.32 18.30 -3.62
C GLN A 132 4.05 19.76 -4.00
N ALA A 133 4.04 20.06 -5.31
CA ALA A 133 3.94 21.42 -5.84
C ALA A 133 2.50 21.91 -6.08
N GLY A 134 1.51 21.04 -5.85
CA GLY A 134 0.09 21.35 -6.01
C GLY A 134 -0.80 20.20 -5.53
N ALA A 135 -2.11 20.37 -5.58
CA ALA A 135 -3.04 19.34 -5.19
C ALA A 135 -2.97 18.13 -6.13
N ALA A 136 -3.01 16.93 -5.57
CA ALA A 136 -3.19 15.72 -6.35
C ALA A 136 -4.64 15.60 -6.84
N THR A 137 -4.84 15.17 -8.08
CA THR A 137 -6.13 14.72 -8.57
C THR A 137 -6.21 13.21 -8.52
N TYR A 138 -7.38 12.65 -8.30
CA TYR A 138 -7.57 11.21 -8.15
C TYR A 138 -8.52 10.64 -9.19
N LEU A 139 -8.32 9.38 -9.52
CA LEU A 139 -9.25 8.64 -10.37
C LEU A 139 -10.59 8.44 -9.62
N PRO A 140 -11.73 8.68 -10.26
CA PRO A 140 -13.05 8.39 -9.68
C PRO A 140 -13.32 6.87 -9.76
N SER A 141 -12.74 6.11 -8.84
CA SER A 141 -12.85 4.65 -8.82
C SER A 141 -13.05 4.15 -7.40
N SER A 142 -14.00 3.24 -7.21
CA SER A 142 -14.19 2.51 -5.96
C SER A 142 -13.22 1.33 -5.80
N LEU A 143 -12.63 0.89 -6.90
CA LEU A 143 -11.72 -0.26 -6.95
C LEU A 143 -10.26 0.13 -6.71
N VAL A 144 -9.82 1.21 -7.35
CA VAL A 144 -8.42 1.65 -7.36
C VAL A 144 -8.30 3.02 -6.72
N ARG A 145 -7.44 3.14 -5.71
CA ARG A 145 -7.04 4.41 -5.13
C ARG A 145 -5.64 4.78 -5.60
N GLY A 146 -5.54 5.88 -6.32
CA GLY A 146 -4.25 6.41 -6.76
C GLY A 146 -4.41 7.77 -7.41
N PRO A 147 -3.41 8.62 -7.36
CA PRO A 147 -3.45 9.88 -8.05
C PRO A 147 -3.50 9.65 -9.57
N HIS A 148 -4.36 10.42 -10.24
CA HIS A 148 -4.32 10.58 -11.69
C HIS A 148 -3.16 11.47 -12.07
N GLU A 149 -3.02 12.56 -11.34
CA GLU A 149 -1.93 13.52 -11.50
C GLU A 149 -1.50 14.05 -10.13
N VAL A 150 -0.20 14.18 -9.93
CA VAL A 150 0.38 14.82 -8.76
C VAL A 150 1.67 15.57 -9.16
N PRO A 151 1.68 16.90 -9.08
CA PRO A 151 2.86 17.68 -9.40
C PRO A 151 3.88 17.63 -8.26
N PHE A 152 5.14 17.38 -8.59
CA PHE A 152 6.27 17.45 -7.67
C PHE A 152 7.34 18.41 -8.18
N THR A 153 8.00 19.08 -7.25
CA THR A 153 9.28 19.74 -7.49
C THR A 153 10.38 18.90 -6.88
N PHE A 154 11.41 18.62 -7.66
CA PHE A 154 12.60 17.86 -7.24
C PHE A 154 13.81 18.78 -7.16
N SER A 155 14.70 18.53 -6.19
CA SER A 155 15.96 19.24 -6.01
C SER A 155 17.06 18.33 -5.46
#